data_399fd14e87a8a19c5c29c65a30dc8056
#
_entry.id   399fd14e87a8a19c5c29c65a30dc8056
#
_cell.length_a   1.000
_cell.length_b   1.000
_cell.length_c   1.000
_cell.angle_alpha   90.00
_cell.angle_beta   90.00
_cell.angle_gamma   90.00
#
_symmetry.space_group_name_H-M   'P 1'
#
loop_
_entity.id
_entity.type
_entity.pdbx_description
1 polymer ?
#
loop_
_entity_poly.entity_id
_entity_poly.type
_entity_poly.pdbx_seq_one_letter_code
_entity_poly.pdbx_strand_id
1 'polypeptide(L)'
;MEVDLPDEPLQYTAVPNADLKEGIWGEAGVNEANVAMSATETLTTNERVLGADPFVEYTPAKGDEPEVPGGIGEEDFLTIVLPYVKTAREGVQRLGALLEEFGTYEMNGVAFSDSNEIWWLETVGGHHWIAKRVPDEAYVTMPNQLGIDEFDLEDALGDQEAHMCSEDLAEFIETNHLDLAVENTTPFNPRDAFGSHSDSDHVYNTPRAWYMQRFLNPYDEVWDGPDADHKPTSDDIPWARQPERKVTIEDIKYVLSSHYQGTPFDPYGPLGAARTRHL
;
A
#
# COMPACT_ATOMS: atom_id res chain seq x y z
N MET A 1 13.94 1.66 -19.73
CA MET A 1 12.57 2.16 -19.94
C MET A 1 12.64 3.64 -20.29
N GLU A 2 11.80 4.13 -21.18
CA GLU A 2 11.64 5.58 -21.47
C GLU A 2 10.17 5.92 -21.20
N VAL A 3 9.94 6.92 -20.36
CA VAL A 3 8.60 7.43 -20.04
C VAL A 3 8.47 8.82 -20.64
N ASP A 4 7.47 9.03 -21.49
CA ASP A 4 7.17 10.35 -22.00
C ASP A 4 6.57 11.22 -20.90
N LEU A 5 7.29 12.25 -20.49
CA LEU A 5 6.85 13.18 -19.47
C LEU A 5 6.08 14.36 -20.09
N PRO A 6 4.96 14.79 -19.50
CA PRO A 6 4.25 15.97 -19.96
C PRO A 6 5.14 17.23 -19.91
N ASP A 7 4.87 18.16 -20.81
CA ASP A 7 5.46 19.51 -20.76
C ASP A 7 4.93 20.26 -19.52
N GLU A 8 5.70 21.22 -19.02
CA GLU A 8 5.31 22.10 -17.90
C GLU A 8 5.13 21.37 -16.55
N PRO A 9 6.18 20.73 -16.01
CA PRO A 9 6.12 20.11 -14.68
C PRO A 9 5.93 21.16 -13.59
N LEU A 10 5.08 20.83 -12.60
CA LEU A 10 4.92 21.61 -11.39
C LEU A 10 6.19 21.53 -10.52
N GLN A 11 6.50 22.59 -9.81
CA GLN A 11 7.55 22.55 -8.79
C GLN A 11 7.10 21.70 -7.60
N TYR A 12 8.03 20.96 -7.02
CA TYR A 12 7.76 20.17 -5.82
C TYR A 12 8.97 20.14 -4.88
N THR A 13 8.69 19.86 -3.63
CA THR A 13 9.70 19.52 -2.62
C THR A 13 9.64 18.03 -2.34
N ALA A 14 10.78 17.41 -2.16
CA ALA A 14 10.87 15.99 -1.85
C ALA A 14 11.81 15.75 -0.66
N VAL A 15 11.57 14.63 0.02
CA VAL A 15 12.51 14.04 0.97
C VAL A 15 13.33 13.02 0.21
N PRO A 16 14.60 13.28 -0.06
CA PRO A 16 15.43 12.34 -0.79
C PRO A 16 15.82 11.15 0.09
N ASN A 17 16.16 10.03 -0.53
CA ASN A 17 16.73 8.89 0.17
C ASN A 17 18.03 9.29 0.89
N ALA A 18 18.36 8.56 1.96
CA ALA A 18 19.51 8.91 2.82
C ALA A 18 20.85 8.42 2.27
N ASP A 19 20.88 7.35 1.48
CA ASP A 19 22.11 6.79 0.90
C ASP A 19 22.26 7.21 -0.57
N LEU A 20 23.16 8.17 -0.82
CA LEU A 20 23.45 8.67 -2.16
C LEU A 20 24.05 7.60 -3.10
N LYS A 21 24.45 6.43 -2.60
CA LYS A 21 24.91 5.33 -3.44
C LYS A 21 23.79 4.62 -4.17
N GLU A 22 22.57 4.68 -3.60
CA GLU A 22 21.34 4.16 -4.19
C GLU A 22 20.76 5.12 -5.26
N GLY A 23 21.44 6.23 -5.55
CA GLY A 23 20.96 7.26 -6.46
C GLY A 23 20.25 8.40 -5.74
N ILE A 24 19.70 9.34 -6.52
CA ILE A 24 18.91 10.46 -6.01
C ILE A 24 17.46 10.21 -6.42
N TRP A 25 16.65 9.80 -5.48
CA TRP A 25 15.22 9.63 -5.65
C TRP A 25 14.47 10.12 -4.40
N GLY A 26 13.19 10.39 -4.53
CA GLY A 26 12.40 10.96 -3.45
C GLY A 26 11.42 9.94 -2.89
N GLU A 27 11.33 9.86 -1.57
CA GLU A 27 10.40 8.96 -0.87
C GLU A 27 9.05 9.60 -0.58
N ALA A 28 9.02 10.93 -0.44
CA ALA A 28 7.79 11.68 -0.24
C ALA A 28 7.97 13.11 -0.76
N GLY A 29 6.89 13.72 -1.17
CA GLY A 29 6.95 15.11 -1.66
C GLY A 29 5.59 15.80 -1.67
N VAL A 30 5.65 17.12 -1.89
CA VAL A 30 4.47 17.97 -2.07
C VAL A 30 4.74 18.90 -3.23
N ASN A 31 3.83 18.99 -4.20
CA ASN A 31 3.94 19.90 -5.32
C ASN A 31 3.26 21.26 -5.06
N GLU A 32 3.44 22.22 -5.95
CA GLU A 32 2.89 23.57 -5.82
C GLU A 32 1.36 23.64 -5.95
N ALA A 33 0.71 22.60 -6.44
CA ALA A 33 -0.74 22.43 -6.38
C ALA A 33 -1.23 21.88 -5.02
N ASN A 34 -0.32 21.72 -4.07
CA ASN A 34 -0.60 21.15 -2.74
C ASN A 34 -1.07 19.69 -2.78
N VAL A 35 -0.61 18.92 -3.76
CA VAL A 35 -0.75 17.47 -3.76
C VAL A 35 0.46 16.89 -3.06
N ALA A 36 0.24 16.06 -2.04
CA ALA A 36 1.27 15.28 -1.40
C ALA A 36 1.22 13.83 -1.90
N MET A 37 2.39 13.23 -2.06
CA MET A 37 2.58 11.83 -2.41
C MET A 37 3.62 11.24 -1.47
N SER A 38 3.33 10.11 -0.84
CA SER A 38 4.39 9.28 -0.29
C SER A 38 4.87 8.34 -1.39
N ALA A 39 6.17 8.16 -1.50
CA ALA A 39 6.64 6.95 -2.13
C ALA A 39 6.33 5.83 -1.14
N THR A 40 6.62 4.81 -1.23
CA THR A 40 6.17 3.49 -1.18
C THR A 40 6.29 2.84 0.19
N GLU A 41 5.34 2.04 0.49
CA GLU A 41 5.47 0.99 1.47
C GLU A 41 5.59 -0.32 0.71
N THR A 42 6.67 -1.07 0.89
CA THR A 42 6.83 -2.38 0.28
C THR A 42 5.73 -3.33 0.76
N LEU A 43 4.96 -3.86 -0.17
CA LEU A 43 3.87 -4.78 0.09
C LEU A 43 4.24 -6.21 -0.33
N THR A 44 3.39 -7.16 0.04
CA THR A 44 3.53 -8.56 -0.37
C THR A 44 2.24 -9.05 -0.99
N THR A 45 2.34 -9.71 -2.14
CA THR A 45 1.24 -10.39 -2.81
C THR A 45 1.45 -11.91 -2.78
N ASN A 46 0.42 -12.68 -3.07
CA ASN A 46 0.53 -14.12 -3.06
C ASN A 46 1.04 -14.68 -4.40
N GLU A 47 1.53 -15.93 -4.35
CA GLU A 47 2.14 -16.60 -5.49
C GLU A 47 1.17 -16.85 -6.66
N ARG A 48 -0.14 -16.90 -6.41
CA ARG A 48 -1.15 -17.11 -7.47
C ARG A 48 -1.27 -15.85 -8.34
N VAL A 49 -1.24 -14.70 -7.71
CA VAL A 49 -1.22 -13.41 -8.41
C VAL A 49 0.04 -13.28 -9.24
N LEU A 50 1.22 -13.51 -8.64
CA LEU A 50 2.50 -13.44 -9.37
C LEU A 50 2.63 -14.49 -10.47
N GLY A 51 1.93 -15.61 -10.35
CA GLY A 51 1.85 -16.61 -11.43
C GLY A 51 1.03 -16.15 -12.62
N ALA A 52 0.06 -15.26 -12.41
CA ALA A 52 -0.83 -14.73 -13.43
C ALA A 52 -0.36 -13.38 -14.00
N ASP A 53 0.23 -12.54 -13.16
CA ASP A 53 0.80 -11.23 -13.48
C ASP A 53 2.19 -11.08 -12.84
N PRO A 54 3.23 -11.66 -13.46
CA PRO A 54 4.58 -11.64 -12.91
C PRO A 54 5.19 -10.23 -12.95
N PHE A 55 6.13 -9.97 -12.05
CA PHE A 55 6.92 -8.75 -12.05
C PHE A 55 7.67 -8.54 -13.37
N VAL A 56 7.77 -7.28 -13.78
CA VAL A 56 8.52 -6.87 -14.96
C VAL A 56 9.97 -6.59 -14.56
N GLU A 57 10.77 -7.65 -14.46
CA GLU A 57 12.16 -7.58 -14.03
C GLU A 57 13.09 -7.13 -15.16
N TYR A 58 14.13 -6.35 -14.81
CA TYR A 58 15.21 -6.02 -15.74
C TYR A 58 15.98 -7.27 -16.15
N THR A 59 16.14 -7.46 -17.46
CA THR A 59 16.97 -8.54 -18.00
C THR A 59 18.11 -7.93 -18.84
N PRO A 60 19.37 -8.12 -18.45
CA PRO A 60 20.51 -7.58 -19.20
C PRO A 60 20.67 -8.27 -20.56
N ALA A 61 21.18 -7.53 -21.56
CA ALA A 61 21.52 -8.08 -22.87
C ALA A 61 22.46 -9.28 -22.75
N LYS A 62 22.19 -10.36 -23.52
CA LYS A 62 23.01 -11.59 -23.49
C LYS A 62 23.20 -12.15 -24.90
N GLY A 63 24.39 -12.01 -25.45
CA GLY A 63 24.70 -12.44 -26.82
C GLY A 63 23.92 -11.61 -27.82
N ASP A 64 23.05 -12.25 -28.61
CA ASP A 64 22.17 -11.60 -29.59
C ASP A 64 20.80 -11.19 -29.01
N GLU A 65 20.54 -11.55 -27.75
CA GLU A 65 19.31 -11.15 -27.06
C GLU A 65 19.48 -9.72 -26.53
N PRO A 66 18.59 -8.78 -26.91
CA PRO A 66 18.65 -7.41 -26.42
C PRO A 66 18.28 -7.38 -24.92
N GLU A 67 18.68 -6.31 -24.27
CA GLU A 67 18.20 -6.04 -22.91
C GLU A 67 16.68 -5.84 -22.88
N VAL A 68 16.04 -6.29 -21.80
CA VAL A 68 14.63 -6.01 -21.51
C VAL A 68 14.59 -5.03 -20.34
N PRO A 69 14.05 -3.83 -20.51
CA PRO A 69 13.89 -2.88 -19.42
C PRO A 69 13.00 -3.47 -18.32
N GLY A 70 13.33 -3.18 -17.06
CA GLY A 70 12.45 -3.44 -15.93
C GLY A 70 11.23 -2.51 -15.93
N GLY A 71 10.23 -2.85 -15.14
CA GLY A 71 9.10 -1.99 -14.82
C GLY A 71 9.53 -0.78 -13.98
N ILE A 72 8.58 0.07 -13.62
CA ILE A 72 8.79 1.21 -12.73
C ILE A 72 8.85 0.73 -11.27
N GLY A 73 9.71 1.34 -10.48
CA GLY A 73 9.87 1.06 -9.05
C GLY A 73 9.65 2.27 -8.18
N GLU A 74 9.82 2.07 -6.88
CA GLU A 74 9.63 3.13 -5.89
C GLU A 74 10.50 4.36 -6.18
N GLU A 75 11.70 4.18 -6.69
CA GLU A 75 12.64 5.27 -7.02
C GLU A 75 12.14 6.19 -8.13
N ASP A 76 11.23 5.70 -8.99
CA ASP A 76 10.69 6.44 -10.12
C ASP A 76 9.40 7.19 -9.78
N PHE A 77 8.55 6.60 -8.94
CA PHE A 77 7.15 7.02 -8.74
C PHE A 77 6.98 8.51 -8.46
N LEU A 78 7.75 9.05 -7.52
CA LEU A 78 7.61 10.45 -7.14
C LEU A 78 7.91 11.38 -8.31
N THR A 79 8.98 11.11 -9.05
CA THR A 79 9.48 11.98 -10.12
C THR A 79 8.65 11.94 -11.38
N ILE A 80 8.04 10.80 -11.69
CA ILE A 80 7.21 10.64 -12.90
C ILE A 80 5.73 10.95 -12.67
N VAL A 81 5.28 11.08 -11.40
CA VAL A 81 3.88 11.34 -11.05
C VAL A 81 3.68 12.73 -10.47
N LEU A 82 4.34 13.04 -9.35
CA LEU A 82 4.02 14.24 -8.55
C LEU A 82 4.11 15.56 -9.30
N PRO A 83 5.08 15.80 -10.21
CA PRO A 83 5.16 17.05 -10.96
C PRO A 83 4.03 17.27 -11.97
N TYR A 84 3.23 16.25 -12.25
CA TYR A 84 2.28 16.26 -13.37
C TYR A 84 0.81 16.13 -12.97
N VAL A 85 0.52 16.29 -11.68
CA VAL A 85 -0.82 16.12 -11.12
C VAL A 85 -1.22 17.31 -10.25
N LYS A 86 -2.51 17.64 -10.24
CA LYS A 86 -3.10 18.78 -9.51
C LYS A 86 -4.06 18.35 -8.41
N THR A 87 -4.41 17.07 -8.36
CA THR A 87 -5.26 16.48 -7.33
C THR A 87 -4.73 15.11 -6.93
N ALA A 88 -5.12 14.64 -5.75
CA ALA A 88 -4.80 13.30 -5.29
C ALA A 88 -5.34 12.23 -6.25
N ARG A 89 -6.55 12.44 -6.77
CA ARG A 89 -7.21 11.57 -7.75
C ARG A 89 -6.43 11.46 -9.06
N GLU A 90 -5.97 12.59 -9.60
CA GLU A 90 -5.08 12.58 -10.77
C GLU A 90 -3.78 11.81 -10.50
N GLY A 91 -3.27 11.86 -9.26
CA GLY A 91 -2.11 11.08 -8.83
C GLY A 91 -2.33 9.58 -8.96
N VAL A 92 -3.44 9.08 -8.44
CA VAL A 92 -3.84 7.67 -8.57
C VAL A 92 -3.99 7.28 -10.04
N GLN A 93 -4.73 8.05 -10.82
CA GLN A 93 -4.99 7.76 -12.24
C GLN A 93 -3.70 7.74 -13.05
N ARG A 94 -2.79 8.69 -12.79
CA ARG A 94 -1.52 8.75 -13.51
C ARG A 94 -0.60 7.57 -13.16
N LEU A 95 -0.45 7.27 -11.87
CA LEU A 95 0.36 6.12 -11.46
C LEU A 95 -0.23 4.82 -11.98
N GLY A 96 -1.55 4.65 -11.87
CA GLY A 96 -2.25 3.48 -12.39
C GLY A 96 -2.00 3.26 -13.89
N ALA A 97 -2.15 4.31 -14.71
CA ALA A 97 -1.89 4.22 -16.14
C ALA A 97 -0.42 3.85 -16.46
N LEU A 98 0.54 4.37 -15.68
CA LEU A 98 1.95 4.02 -15.83
C LEU A 98 2.23 2.55 -15.44
N LEU A 99 1.56 2.05 -14.40
CA LEU A 99 1.66 0.65 -13.99
C LEU A 99 1.08 -0.30 -15.06
N GLU A 100 -0.05 0.07 -15.67
CA GLU A 100 -0.64 -0.73 -16.76
C GLU A 100 0.24 -0.74 -18.02
N GLU A 101 0.92 0.36 -18.32
CA GLU A 101 1.76 0.47 -19.51
C GLU A 101 3.14 -0.16 -19.34
N PHE A 102 3.81 0.10 -18.22
CA PHE A 102 5.22 -0.29 -18.01
C PHE A 102 5.40 -1.44 -17.04
N GLY A 103 4.42 -1.70 -16.21
CA GLY A 103 4.50 -2.65 -15.11
C GLY A 103 5.44 -2.19 -13.99
N THR A 104 5.55 -3.03 -12.97
CA THR A 104 6.47 -2.85 -11.85
C THR A 104 7.26 -4.13 -11.58
N TYR A 105 8.43 -4.00 -10.99
CA TYR A 105 9.24 -5.15 -10.57
C TYR A 105 9.11 -5.46 -9.08
N GLU A 106 8.25 -4.74 -8.36
CA GLU A 106 8.03 -4.91 -6.93
C GLU A 106 6.63 -4.49 -6.50
N MET A 107 6.25 -4.88 -5.29
CA MET A 107 4.95 -4.51 -4.72
C MET A 107 5.06 -3.25 -3.88
N ASN A 108 4.15 -2.31 -4.13
CA ASN A 108 4.17 -1.01 -3.48
C ASN A 108 2.78 -0.53 -3.06
N GLY A 109 2.74 0.20 -1.94
CA GLY A 109 1.61 1.00 -1.53
C GLY A 109 1.96 2.49 -1.57
N VAL A 110 1.11 3.32 -2.14
CA VAL A 110 1.36 4.74 -2.36
C VAL A 110 0.18 5.58 -1.89
N ALA A 111 0.45 6.56 -1.01
CA ALA A 111 -0.55 7.52 -0.58
C ALA A 111 -0.51 8.78 -1.42
N PHE A 112 -1.69 9.26 -1.81
CA PHE A 112 -1.91 10.58 -2.41
C PHE A 112 -2.85 11.39 -1.55
N SER A 113 -2.56 12.66 -1.31
CA SER A 113 -3.48 13.55 -0.61
C SER A 113 -3.46 14.96 -1.16
N ASP A 114 -4.61 15.62 -1.12
CA ASP A 114 -4.77 17.04 -1.37
C ASP A 114 -5.66 17.68 -0.29
N SER A 115 -6.23 18.87 -0.54
CA SER A 115 -7.11 19.54 0.42
C SER A 115 -8.50 18.91 0.54
N ASN A 116 -8.87 17.99 -0.34
CA ASN A 116 -10.23 17.47 -0.46
C ASN A 116 -10.32 15.98 -0.14
N GLU A 117 -9.33 15.20 -0.53
CA GLU A 117 -9.38 13.74 -0.41
C GLU A 117 -7.98 13.12 -0.19
N ILE A 118 -7.99 11.91 0.35
CA ILE A 118 -6.82 11.06 0.52
C ILE A 118 -7.11 9.75 -0.18
N TRP A 119 -6.15 9.26 -0.96
CA TRP A 119 -6.20 7.99 -1.65
C TRP A 119 -5.03 7.11 -1.26
N TRP A 120 -5.28 5.83 -1.19
CA TRP A 120 -4.26 4.80 -1.04
C TRP A 120 -4.32 3.84 -2.22
N LEU A 121 -3.20 3.69 -2.92
CA LEU A 121 -3.03 2.75 -4.03
C LEU A 121 -2.15 1.61 -3.58
N GLU A 122 -2.54 0.38 -3.92
CA GLU A 122 -1.75 -0.85 -3.75
C GLU A 122 -1.53 -1.47 -5.13
N THR A 123 -0.28 -1.79 -5.47
CA THR A 123 -0.02 -2.67 -6.61
C THR A 123 -0.45 -4.09 -6.25
N VAL A 124 -0.96 -4.85 -7.23
CA VAL A 124 -1.48 -6.21 -7.03
C VAL A 124 -0.52 -7.24 -7.60
N GLY A 125 -0.02 -6.99 -8.79
CA GLY A 125 0.93 -7.82 -9.50
C GLY A 125 1.91 -6.97 -10.31
N GLY A 126 2.39 -7.48 -11.42
CA GLY A 126 3.30 -6.75 -12.30
C GLY A 126 2.66 -5.53 -12.96
N HIS A 127 1.35 -5.57 -13.27
CA HIS A 127 0.64 -4.49 -13.96
C HIS A 127 -0.65 -4.07 -13.28
N HIS A 128 -1.27 -4.97 -12.49
CA HIS A 128 -2.54 -4.69 -11.84
C HIS A 128 -2.38 -3.89 -10.56
N TRP A 129 -3.34 -3.05 -10.28
CA TRP A 129 -3.38 -2.18 -9.10
C TRP A 129 -4.83 -1.93 -8.66
N ILE A 130 -4.98 -1.56 -7.39
CA ILE A 130 -6.22 -1.09 -6.77
C ILE A 130 -5.96 0.19 -6.00
N ALA A 131 -6.95 1.05 -5.90
CA ALA A 131 -6.87 2.23 -5.04
C ALA A 131 -8.22 2.51 -4.36
N LYS A 132 -8.17 2.92 -3.11
CA LYS A 132 -9.35 3.25 -2.31
C LYS A 132 -9.19 4.62 -1.66
N ARG A 133 -10.26 5.41 -1.72
CA ARG A 133 -10.35 6.69 -1.02
C ARG A 133 -10.47 6.43 0.47
N VAL A 134 -9.64 7.09 1.26
CA VAL A 134 -9.74 7.05 2.72
C VAL A 134 -11.00 7.81 3.14
N PRO A 135 -11.91 7.24 3.93
CA PRO A 135 -13.08 7.96 4.42
C PRO A 135 -12.68 9.18 5.26
N ASP A 136 -13.40 10.30 5.12
CA ASP A 136 -13.03 11.59 5.71
C ASP A 136 -12.86 11.56 7.24
N GLU A 137 -13.61 10.72 7.93
CA GLU A 137 -13.58 10.59 9.39
C GLU A 137 -12.70 9.43 9.88
N ALA A 138 -11.98 8.77 8.97
CA ALA A 138 -11.19 7.57 9.28
C ALA A 138 -9.68 7.82 9.22
N TYR A 139 -8.96 6.92 9.84
CA TYR A 139 -7.55 6.66 9.57
C TYR A 139 -7.40 5.25 8.97
N VAL A 140 -6.29 4.99 8.35
CA VAL A 140 -5.93 3.68 7.82
C VAL A 140 -4.62 3.19 8.43
N THR A 141 -4.45 1.88 8.50
CA THR A 141 -3.20 1.24 8.95
C THR A 141 -2.65 0.38 7.82
N MET A 142 -1.41 0.63 7.45
CA MET A 142 -0.77 0.06 6.27
C MET A 142 0.61 -0.49 6.65
N PRO A 143 0.68 -1.71 7.22
CA PRO A 143 1.94 -2.41 7.38
C PRO A 143 2.45 -2.90 6.01
N ASN A 144 3.60 -3.57 5.96
CA ASN A 144 4.15 -4.16 4.73
C ASN A 144 3.30 -5.34 4.19
N GLN A 145 2.02 -5.11 4.02
CA GLN A 145 1.01 -6.10 3.64
C GLN A 145 -0.13 -5.39 2.92
N LEU A 146 -0.72 -6.04 1.90
CA LEU A 146 -1.96 -5.55 1.29
C LEU A 146 -3.01 -5.33 2.39
N GLY A 147 -3.59 -4.16 2.43
CA GLY A 147 -4.46 -3.70 3.52
C GLY A 147 -5.92 -3.55 3.15
N ILE A 148 -6.24 -3.15 1.93
CA ILE A 148 -7.62 -2.90 1.50
C ILE A 148 -8.45 -4.19 1.62
N ASP A 149 -9.44 -4.16 2.50
CA ASP A 149 -10.26 -5.33 2.91
C ASP A 149 -11.68 -5.32 2.34
N GLU A 150 -12.12 -4.17 1.83
CA GLU A 150 -13.41 -4.00 1.16
C GLU A 150 -13.22 -3.18 -0.11
N PHE A 151 -13.73 -3.68 -1.24
CA PHE A 151 -13.54 -3.04 -2.52
C PHE A 151 -14.76 -3.20 -3.42
N ASP A 152 -15.27 -2.10 -3.93
CA ASP A 152 -16.39 -2.08 -4.86
C ASP A 152 -15.87 -2.04 -6.31
N LEU A 153 -15.91 -3.19 -6.97
CA LEU A 153 -15.49 -3.31 -8.37
C LEU A 153 -16.42 -2.55 -9.34
N GLU A 154 -17.73 -2.41 -9.01
CA GLU A 154 -18.66 -1.68 -9.85
C GLU A 154 -18.33 -0.17 -9.84
N ASP A 155 -18.06 0.38 -8.65
CA ASP A 155 -17.59 1.77 -8.53
C ASP A 155 -16.23 1.95 -9.21
N ALA A 156 -15.27 1.05 -8.97
CA ALA A 156 -13.92 1.16 -9.51
C ALA A 156 -13.85 1.17 -11.03
N LEU A 157 -14.70 0.38 -11.69
CA LEU A 157 -14.80 0.28 -13.14
C LEU A 157 -15.85 1.23 -13.74
N GLY A 158 -16.60 1.95 -12.90
CA GLY A 158 -17.67 2.86 -13.27
C GLY A 158 -17.41 4.30 -12.89
N ASP A 159 -18.11 4.77 -11.84
CA ASP A 159 -18.12 6.18 -11.45
C ASP A 159 -16.83 6.61 -10.71
N GLN A 160 -16.07 5.68 -10.16
CA GLN A 160 -14.81 5.90 -9.46
C GLN A 160 -14.92 6.91 -8.30
N GLU A 161 -16.02 6.85 -7.54
CA GLU A 161 -16.24 7.77 -6.43
C GLU A 161 -15.30 7.52 -5.26
N ALA A 162 -15.11 6.23 -4.90
CA ALA A 162 -14.30 5.80 -3.77
C ALA A 162 -13.27 4.70 -4.11
N HIS A 163 -13.36 4.08 -5.28
CA HIS A 163 -12.48 3.00 -5.72
C HIS A 163 -12.00 3.24 -7.15
N MET A 164 -10.78 2.82 -7.45
CA MET A 164 -10.20 2.78 -8.78
C MET A 164 -9.33 1.54 -8.91
N CYS A 165 -9.20 1.00 -10.12
CA CYS A 165 -8.34 -0.14 -10.39
C CYS A 165 -7.90 -0.17 -11.85
N SER A 166 -6.99 -1.09 -12.18
CA SER A 166 -6.65 -1.42 -13.57
C SER A 166 -7.89 -1.84 -14.34
N GLU A 167 -7.95 -1.46 -15.62
CA GLU A 167 -9.15 -1.55 -16.46
C GLU A 167 -9.69 -2.98 -16.57
N ASP A 168 -8.84 -3.99 -16.57
CA ASP A 168 -9.16 -5.40 -16.74
C ASP A 168 -9.17 -6.21 -15.44
N LEU A 169 -9.10 -5.56 -14.28
CA LEU A 169 -8.97 -6.24 -12.97
C LEU A 169 -10.08 -7.30 -12.74
N ALA A 170 -11.32 -7.01 -13.13
CA ALA A 170 -12.42 -7.97 -12.95
C ALA A 170 -12.22 -9.23 -13.81
N GLU A 171 -11.79 -9.08 -15.06
CA GLU A 171 -11.46 -10.22 -15.94
C GLU A 171 -10.26 -10.99 -15.43
N PHE A 172 -9.25 -10.28 -14.91
CA PHE A 172 -8.05 -10.87 -14.29
C PHE A 172 -8.42 -11.76 -13.10
N ILE A 173 -9.28 -11.27 -12.20
CA ILE A 173 -9.76 -12.02 -11.03
C ILE A 173 -10.51 -13.28 -11.47
N GLU A 174 -11.46 -13.14 -12.40
CA GLU A 174 -12.31 -14.24 -12.86
C GLU A 174 -11.50 -15.30 -13.59
N THR A 175 -10.70 -14.89 -14.57
CA THR A 175 -9.90 -15.79 -15.41
C THR A 175 -8.89 -16.61 -14.63
N ASN A 176 -8.28 -16.01 -13.61
CA ASN A 176 -7.25 -16.64 -12.80
C ASN A 176 -7.79 -17.22 -11.47
N HIS A 177 -9.09 -17.18 -11.25
CA HIS A 177 -9.74 -17.69 -10.03
C HIS A 177 -9.10 -17.16 -8.74
N LEU A 178 -8.84 -15.86 -8.68
CA LEU A 178 -8.11 -15.25 -7.57
C LEU A 178 -8.99 -15.03 -6.35
N ASP A 179 -10.29 -14.75 -6.53
CA ASP A 179 -11.24 -14.69 -5.43
C ASP A 179 -11.58 -16.11 -4.98
N LEU A 180 -11.24 -16.45 -3.75
CA LEU A 180 -11.51 -17.74 -3.13
C LEU A 180 -12.73 -17.72 -2.21
N ALA A 181 -13.49 -16.64 -2.17
CA ALA A 181 -14.70 -16.57 -1.36
C ALA A 181 -15.69 -17.67 -1.79
N VAL A 182 -16.21 -18.41 -0.82
CA VAL A 182 -17.16 -19.53 -1.06
C VAL A 182 -18.55 -18.98 -1.44
N GLU A 183 -18.85 -17.78 -1.00
CA GLU A 183 -20.07 -17.05 -1.34
C GLU A 183 -19.66 -15.76 -2.03
N ASN A 184 -20.40 -15.31 -3.03
CA ASN A 184 -20.21 -13.99 -3.62
C ASN A 184 -20.54 -12.94 -2.56
N THR A 185 -19.56 -12.64 -1.74
CA THR A 185 -19.66 -11.56 -0.75
C THR A 185 -19.38 -10.25 -1.47
N THR A 186 -20.32 -9.36 -1.43
CA THR A 186 -20.09 -7.95 -1.76
C THR A 186 -20.02 -7.16 -0.45
N PRO A 187 -18.99 -6.32 -0.28
CA PRO A 187 -17.90 -6.01 -1.21
C PRO A 187 -16.83 -7.11 -1.34
N PHE A 188 -16.11 -7.11 -2.46
CA PHE A 188 -14.95 -7.95 -2.70
C PHE A 188 -13.82 -7.62 -1.69
N ASN A 189 -13.10 -8.65 -1.22
CA ASN A 189 -11.97 -8.47 -0.30
C ASN A 189 -10.63 -8.69 -1.02
N PRO A 190 -9.92 -7.63 -1.44
CA PRO A 190 -8.63 -7.75 -2.12
C PRO A 190 -7.54 -8.36 -1.26
N ARG A 191 -7.53 -8.07 0.06
CA ARG A 191 -6.54 -8.62 0.98
C ARG A 191 -6.57 -10.14 1.01
N ASP A 192 -7.77 -10.72 1.05
CA ASP A 192 -7.93 -12.18 1.03
C ASP A 192 -7.58 -12.78 -0.34
N ALA A 193 -7.93 -12.07 -1.42
CA ALA A 193 -7.70 -12.56 -2.77
C ALA A 193 -6.24 -12.45 -3.21
N PHE A 194 -5.58 -11.35 -2.87
CA PHE A 194 -4.26 -11.00 -3.39
C PHE A 194 -3.15 -11.02 -2.35
N GLY A 195 -3.47 -10.76 -1.08
CA GLY A 195 -2.50 -10.59 -0.01
C GLY A 195 -1.78 -11.87 0.40
N SER A 196 -0.72 -11.71 1.17
CA SER A 196 -0.05 -12.78 1.88
C SER A 196 -0.58 -12.89 3.31
N HIS A 197 -0.65 -14.12 3.81
CA HIS A 197 -1.06 -14.47 5.18
C HIS A 197 -0.03 -15.42 5.79
N SER A 198 1.22 -15.04 5.74
CA SER A 198 2.34 -15.88 6.17
C SER A 198 2.60 -15.77 7.67
N ASP A 199 3.32 -16.74 8.23
CA ASP A 199 3.83 -16.66 9.61
C ASP A 199 4.69 -15.40 9.83
N SER A 200 5.33 -14.90 8.77
CA SER A 200 6.11 -13.65 8.80
C SER A 200 5.21 -12.44 9.01
N ASP A 201 4.05 -12.41 8.33
CA ASP A 201 3.06 -11.33 8.49
C ASP A 201 2.54 -11.27 9.92
N HIS A 202 2.31 -12.42 10.55
CA HIS A 202 1.84 -12.51 11.95
C HIS A 202 2.89 -12.07 12.98
N VAL A 203 4.13 -11.89 12.57
CA VAL A 203 5.20 -11.37 13.45
C VAL A 203 5.51 -9.90 13.14
N TYR A 204 5.47 -9.51 11.86
CA TYR A 204 5.95 -8.22 11.40
C TYR A 204 4.81 -7.25 11.01
N ASN A 205 3.76 -7.71 10.36
CA ASN A 205 2.72 -6.88 9.79
C ASN A 205 1.48 -6.71 10.69
N THR A 206 0.74 -7.77 10.96
CA THR A 206 -0.50 -7.71 11.72
C THR A 206 -0.34 -7.15 13.14
N PRO A 207 0.77 -7.44 13.89
CA PRO A 207 0.97 -6.83 15.20
C PRO A 207 1.14 -5.31 15.17
N ARG A 208 1.69 -4.74 14.08
CA ARG A 208 1.81 -3.29 13.91
C ARG A 208 0.43 -2.65 13.72
N ALA A 209 -0.37 -3.18 12.80
CA ALA A 209 -1.73 -2.70 12.57
C ALA A 209 -2.58 -2.81 13.85
N TRP A 210 -2.55 -3.97 14.52
CA TRP A 210 -3.22 -4.20 15.79
C TRP A 210 -2.83 -3.18 16.86
N TYR A 211 -1.53 -2.91 17.03
CA TYR A 211 -1.06 -1.98 18.06
C TYR A 211 -1.48 -0.54 17.78
N MET A 212 -1.42 -0.10 16.51
CA MET A 212 -1.86 1.23 16.11
C MET A 212 -3.36 1.43 16.37
N GLN A 213 -4.17 0.47 15.97
CA GLN A 213 -5.62 0.54 16.17
C GLN A 213 -6.00 0.46 17.66
N ARG A 214 -5.40 -0.43 18.42
CA ARG A 214 -5.57 -0.49 19.87
C ARG A 214 -5.25 0.83 20.58
N PHE A 215 -4.27 1.57 20.09
CA PHE A 215 -3.92 2.88 20.65
C PHE A 215 -4.94 3.97 20.29
N LEU A 216 -5.44 3.96 19.05
CA LEU A 216 -6.36 4.98 18.57
C LEU A 216 -7.83 4.69 18.94
N ASN A 217 -8.15 3.42 19.15
CA ASN A 217 -9.49 2.90 19.49
C ASN A 217 -9.45 1.97 20.71
N PRO A 218 -9.08 2.49 21.91
CA PRO A 218 -8.86 1.62 23.06
C PRO A 218 -10.11 1.03 23.70
N TYR A 219 -11.34 1.51 23.37
CA TYR A 219 -12.56 1.16 24.08
C TYR A 219 -13.68 0.60 23.21
N ASP A 220 -13.64 0.75 21.90
CA ASP A 220 -14.68 0.26 20.98
C ASP A 220 -14.59 -1.25 20.72
N GLU A 221 -13.48 -1.87 21.06
CA GLU A 221 -13.24 -3.30 20.96
C GLU A 221 -12.55 -3.87 22.20
N VAL A 222 -12.63 -5.17 22.34
CA VAL A 222 -11.89 -5.94 23.34
C VAL A 222 -10.54 -6.35 22.75
N TRP A 223 -9.48 -5.68 23.16
CA TRP A 223 -8.14 -5.89 22.62
C TRP A 223 -7.31 -6.97 23.34
N ASP A 224 -7.73 -7.37 24.52
CA ASP A 224 -6.93 -8.27 25.37
C ASP A 224 -7.78 -9.44 25.88
N GLY A 225 -7.12 -10.57 26.13
CA GLY A 225 -7.74 -11.74 26.72
C GLY A 225 -8.29 -12.76 25.72
N PRO A 226 -8.98 -13.80 26.21
CA PRO A 226 -9.50 -14.86 25.35
C PRO A 226 -10.65 -14.44 24.43
N ASP A 227 -11.36 -13.40 24.82
CA ASP A 227 -12.53 -12.86 24.10
C ASP A 227 -12.17 -11.61 23.29
N ALA A 228 -10.88 -11.40 22.96
CA ALA A 228 -10.45 -10.29 22.14
C ALA A 228 -11.06 -10.37 20.73
N ASP A 229 -11.62 -9.25 20.26
CA ASP A 229 -12.18 -9.13 18.92
C ASP A 229 -11.10 -9.32 17.85
N HIS A 230 -9.95 -8.66 18.05
CA HIS A 230 -8.77 -8.86 17.23
C HIS A 230 -7.54 -9.20 18.07
N LYS A 231 -6.71 -10.08 17.55
CA LYS A 231 -5.42 -10.46 18.13
C LYS A 231 -4.29 -9.87 17.30
N PRO A 232 -3.08 -9.77 17.85
CA PRO A 232 -1.92 -9.30 17.08
C PRO A 232 -1.61 -10.10 15.80
N THR A 233 -2.18 -11.32 15.69
CA THR A 233 -2.02 -12.22 14.54
C THR A 233 -3.29 -12.38 13.72
N SER A 234 -4.28 -11.49 13.90
CA SER A 234 -5.53 -11.53 13.14
C SER A 234 -5.32 -11.00 11.72
N ASP A 235 -5.84 -11.72 10.73
CA ASP A 235 -5.80 -11.32 9.33
C ASP A 235 -6.99 -10.40 8.96
N ASP A 236 -7.97 -10.31 9.83
CA ASP A 236 -9.22 -9.54 9.67
C ASP A 236 -9.23 -8.17 10.37
N ILE A 237 -8.05 -7.64 10.75
CA ILE A 237 -7.94 -6.29 11.29
C ILE A 237 -8.39 -5.30 10.19
N PRO A 238 -9.40 -4.43 10.45
CA PRO A 238 -9.94 -3.53 9.43
C PRO A 238 -8.86 -2.59 8.87
N TRP A 239 -8.90 -2.33 7.56
CA TRP A 239 -8.00 -1.36 6.92
C TRP A 239 -8.23 0.05 7.44
N ALA A 240 -9.49 0.48 7.53
CA ALA A 240 -9.89 1.82 7.94
C ALA A 240 -10.77 1.81 9.19
N ARG A 241 -10.55 2.76 10.09
CA ARG A 241 -11.36 2.95 11.29
C ARG A 241 -11.56 4.41 11.62
N GLN A 242 -12.72 4.73 12.20
CA GLN A 242 -12.93 6.04 12.81
C GLN A 242 -12.28 6.05 14.20
N PRO A 243 -11.37 6.98 14.51
CA PRO A 243 -10.76 7.02 15.84
C PRO A 243 -11.75 7.47 16.91
N GLU A 244 -11.66 6.95 18.13
CA GLU A 244 -12.55 7.33 19.23
C GLU A 244 -12.39 8.78 19.69
N ARG A 245 -11.29 9.42 19.33
CA ARG A 245 -10.99 10.81 19.64
C ARG A 245 -10.23 11.46 18.50
N LYS A 246 -10.17 12.78 18.49
CA LYS A 246 -9.31 13.50 17.55
C LYS A 246 -7.86 13.08 17.74
N VAL A 247 -7.25 12.67 16.62
CA VAL A 247 -5.84 12.30 16.57
C VAL A 247 -4.98 13.56 16.52
N THR A 248 -3.97 13.64 17.36
CA THR A 248 -3.03 14.76 17.43
C THR A 248 -1.70 14.40 16.76
N ILE A 249 -0.88 15.40 16.49
CA ILE A 249 0.49 15.18 15.98
C ILE A 249 1.32 14.33 16.96
N GLU A 250 1.09 14.50 18.27
CA GLU A 250 1.80 13.72 19.28
C GLU A 250 1.37 12.26 19.29
N ASP A 251 0.09 11.98 19.00
CA ASP A 251 -0.40 10.62 18.80
C ASP A 251 0.28 9.95 17.59
N ILE A 252 0.38 10.65 16.48
CA ILE A 252 1.06 10.15 15.28
C ILE A 252 2.54 9.86 15.58
N LYS A 253 3.24 10.79 16.23
CA LYS A 253 4.64 10.58 16.63
C LYS A 253 4.79 9.34 17.52
N TYR A 254 3.89 9.18 18.50
CA TYR A 254 3.91 8.03 19.39
C TYR A 254 3.70 6.73 18.64
N VAL A 255 2.66 6.67 17.81
CA VAL A 255 2.31 5.46 17.02
C VAL A 255 3.46 5.06 16.09
N LEU A 256 4.00 6.01 15.32
CA LEU A 256 5.08 5.75 14.37
C LEU A 256 6.43 5.43 15.02
N SER A 257 6.63 5.80 16.29
CA SER A 257 7.83 5.45 17.06
C SER A 257 7.62 4.27 18.01
N SER A 258 6.44 3.64 17.98
CA SER A 258 6.14 2.52 18.86
C SER A 258 6.91 1.26 18.44
N HIS A 259 7.20 0.42 19.42
CA HIS A 259 7.77 -0.90 19.22
C HIS A 259 6.95 -1.98 19.95
N TYR A 260 5.65 -1.78 20.03
CA TYR A 260 4.68 -2.65 20.74
C TYR A 260 4.99 -2.82 22.23
N GLN A 261 5.54 -1.78 22.85
CA GLN A 261 5.95 -1.78 24.25
C GLN A 261 4.83 -2.26 25.17
N GLY A 262 5.20 -3.16 26.09
CA GLY A 262 4.25 -3.78 27.03
C GLY A 262 3.48 -4.96 26.44
N THR A 263 3.80 -5.41 25.23
CA THR A 263 3.23 -6.60 24.60
C THR A 263 4.26 -7.73 24.43
N PRO A 264 3.87 -8.98 24.19
CA PRO A 264 4.80 -10.06 23.86
C PRO A 264 5.55 -9.86 22.52
N PHE A 265 5.12 -8.93 21.69
CA PHE A 265 5.69 -8.60 20.38
C PHE A 265 6.75 -7.52 20.46
N ASP A 266 6.96 -6.90 21.64
CA ASP A 266 7.99 -5.89 21.86
C ASP A 266 9.39 -6.48 21.59
N PRO A 267 10.11 -6.04 20.53
CA PRO A 267 11.44 -6.57 20.21
C PRO A 267 12.48 -6.24 21.27
N TYR A 268 12.23 -5.22 22.10
CA TYR A 268 13.09 -4.81 23.22
C TYR A 268 12.62 -5.38 24.55
N GLY A 269 11.49 -6.08 24.58
CA GLY A 269 10.97 -6.72 25.77
C GLY A 269 11.73 -8.01 26.16
N PRO A 270 11.51 -8.52 27.38
CA PRO A 270 12.24 -9.71 27.88
C PRO A 270 12.01 -10.97 27.06
N LEU A 271 10.95 -11.03 26.26
CA LEU A 271 10.62 -12.16 25.38
C LEU A 271 11.02 -11.89 23.90
N GLY A 272 11.21 -10.63 23.53
CA GLY A 272 11.40 -10.21 22.13
C GLY A 272 12.84 -10.29 21.64
N ALA A 273 13.80 -9.89 22.45
CA ALA A 273 15.20 -9.70 22.05
C ALA A 273 15.92 -10.96 21.51
N ALA A 274 15.39 -12.14 21.75
CA ALA A 274 15.97 -13.40 21.28
C ALA A 274 15.37 -13.91 19.96
N ARG A 275 14.25 -13.37 19.49
CA ARG A 275 13.50 -13.93 18.36
C ARG A 275 13.33 -12.99 17.16
N THR A 276 13.47 -11.70 17.34
CA THR A 276 13.27 -10.70 16.27
C THR A 276 14.59 -10.07 15.84
N ARG A 277 15.47 -10.85 15.21
CA ARG A 277 16.70 -10.34 14.57
C ARG A 277 16.47 -9.85 13.14
N HIS A 278 15.25 -9.50 12.79
CA HIS A 278 14.89 -9.02 11.46
C HIS A 278 14.05 -7.75 11.58
N LEU A 279 14.57 -6.75 12.27
CA LEU A 279 14.15 -5.37 12.16
C LEU A 279 15.34 -4.57 11.68
#